data_3bf53c8d35c1063c77b3c44b82bdd868
#
_entry.id   3bf53c8d35c1063c77b3c44b82bdd868
#
_cell.length_a   1.000
_cell.length_b   1.000
_cell.length_c   1.000
_cell.angle_alpha   90.00
_cell.angle_beta   90.00
_cell.angle_gamma   90.00
#
_symmetry.space_group_name_H-M   'P 1'
#
loop_
_entity.id
_entity.type
_entity.pdbx_description
1 polymer ?
#
loop_
_entity_poly.entity_id
_entity_poly.type
_entity_poly.pdbx_seq_one_letter_code
_entity_poly.pdbx_strand_id
1 'polypeptide(L)'
;LDAVGKSGLESYVHPGSHETIYAYKPVIDFFTDKYPNIIDAVENSYFVLHGHNLAFIPGSDWVSGGEFRIGTEFNSGIYIVTEQGPIEMESFEQYESMVRNRTAGGIFYYKNMNDIKDDVTDPEKTIIVCHIPRKFNNLETAVDMAEFGEATEDFNLNNKPVEKGSVIPMPFAKKVVGAGAPVILKRENRGNEDLKKLYEELRITKAVTGHFHESGHRANDSAGNFVKEGEFTNNLFRNSGWLDAGQTGILNVRENKVCYQNIRLQDYLNH
;
A
#
# COMPACT_ATOMS: atom_id res chain seq x y z
N LEU A 1 -5.39 -9.58 14.22
CA LEU A 1 -6.73 -8.98 14.32
C LEU A 1 -7.42 -9.27 15.66
N ASP A 2 -7.27 -10.46 16.28
CA ASP A 2 -7.92 -10.76 17.58
C ASP A 2 -7.57 -9.77 18.70
N ALA A 3 -6.29 -9.39 18.81
CA ALA A 3 -5.85 -8.38 19.79
C ALA A 3 -6.43 -6.99 19.48
N VAL A 4 -6.52 -6.65 18.20
CA VAL A 4 -7.13 -5.39 17.73
C VAL A 4 -8.62 -5.36 18.09
N GLY A 5 -9.36 -6.42 17.80
CA GLY A 5 -10.79 -6.53 18.14
C GLY A 5 -11.04 -6.42 19.66
N LYS A 6 -10.21 -7.09 20.47
CA LYS A 6 -10.29 -7.02 21.95
C LYS A 6 -9.98 -5.64 22.53
N SER A 7 -9.27 -4.77 21.79
CA SER A 7 -8.98 -3.41 22.25
C SER A 7 -10.23 -2.53 22.34
N GLY A 8 -11.28 -2.86 21.58
CA GLY A 8 -12.50 -2.06 21.48
C GLY A 8 -12.32 -0.75 20.68
N LEU A 9 -11.12 -0.47 20.19
CA LEU A 9 -10.87 0.71 19.36
C LEU A 9 -11.37 0.46 17.94
N GLU A 10 -12.06 1.42 17.34
CA GLU A 10 -12.47 1.38 15.94
C GLU A 10 -11.25 1.23 15.04
N SER A 11 -11.26 0.21 14.20
CA SER A 11 -10.09 -0.25 13.48
C SER A 11 -10.42 -0.58 12.04
N TYR A 12 -9.82 0.15 11.12
CA TYR A 12 -10.00 0.00 9.67
C TYR A 12 -8.86 -0.87 9.13
N VAL A 13 -9.21 -1.91 8.41
CA VAL A 13 -8.26 -2.90 7.88
C VAL A 13 -8.36 -2.91 6.35
N HIS A 14 -7.23 -2.84 5.69
CA HIS A 14 -7.15 -3.00 4.24
C HIS A 14 -5.90 -3.80 3.84
N PRO A 15 -5.94 -4.52 2.70
CA PRO A 15 -4.81 -5.28 2.20
C PRO A 15 -3.74 -4.39 1.58
N GLY A 16 -2.50 -4.88 1.57
CA GLY A 16 -1.35 -4.29 0.89
C GLY A 16 -0.94 -5.06 -0.37
N SER A 17 0.37 -5.35 -0.51
CA SER A 17 0.97 -5.99 -1.68
C SER A 17 1.20 -7.50 -1.57
N HIS A 18 0.92 -8.10 -0.42
CA HIS A 18 1.19 -9.54 -0.16
C HIS A 18 -0.07 -10.37 0.09
N GLU A 19 -1.21 -9.72 0.30
CA GLU A 19 -2.45 -10.40 0.60
C GLU A 19 -3.04 -11.04 -0.66
N THR A 20 -3.61 -12.26 -0.46
CA THR A 20 -4.41 -12.93 -1.48
C THR A 20 -5.89 -12.84 -1.10
N ILE A 21 -6.78 -12.84 -2.11
CA ILE A 21 -8.23 -12.76 -1.89
C ILE A 21 -8.69 -13.94 -1.03
N TYR A 22 -8.19 -15.15 -1.31
CA TYR A 22 -8.55 -16.35 -0.56
C TYR A 22 -8.08 -16.35 0.88
N ALA A 23 -6.98 -15.65 1.19
CA ALA A 23 -6.51 -15.53 2.57
C ALA A 23 -7.16 -14.35 3.29
N TYR A 24 -7.32 -13.21 2.63
CA TYR A 24 -7.84 -11.97 3.23
C TYR A 24 -9.33 -12.09 3.55
N LYS A 25 -10.16 -12.43 2.55
CA LYS A 25 -11.62 -12.36 2.68
C LYS A 25 -12.17 -13.24 3.82
N PRO A 26 -11.86 -14.53 3.95
CA PRO A 26 -12.37 -15.34 5.06
C PRO A 26 -11.89 -14.87 6.42
N VAL A 27 -10.67 -14.31 6.50
CA VAL A 27 -10.11 -13.82 7.75
C VAL A 27 -10.80 -12.52 8.16
N ILE A 28 -10.95 -11.56 7.26
CA ILE A 28 -11.60 -10.30 7.59
C ILE A 28 -13.07 -10.50 7.95
N ASP A 29 -13.82 -11.33 7.20
CA ASP A 29 -15.22 -11.66 7.49
C ASP A 29 -15.37 -12.26 8.90
N PHE A 30 -14.54 -13.24 9.25
CA PHE A 30 -14.54 -13.83 10.59
C PHE A 30 -14.33 -12.79 11.70
N PHE A 31 -13.41 -11.82 11.48
CA PHE A 31 -13.09 -10.84 12.52
C PHE A 31 -14.10 -9.69 12.57
N THR A 32 -14.69 -9.28 11.46
CA THR A 32 -15.77 -8.27 11.43
C THR A 32 -17.05 -8.82 12.06
N ASP A 33 -17.37 -10.09 11.86
CA ASP A 33 -18.50 -10.76 12.52
C ASP A 33 -18.28 -10.88 14.03
N LYS A 34 -17.04 -11.17 14.45
CA LYS A 34 -16.68 -11.38 15.86
C LYS A 34 -16.55 -10.07 16.64
N TYR A 35 -16.04 -9.02 16.00
CA TYR A 35 -15.70 -7.74 16.62
C TYR A 35 -16.27 -6.56 15.84
N PRO A 36 -17.33 -5.89 16.33
CA PRO A 36 -17.98 -4.80 15.62
C PRO A 36 -17.12 -3.55 15.46
N ASN A 37 -15.98 -3.48 16.14
CA ASN A 37 -15.01 -2.39 16.02
C ASN A 37 -13.96 -2.64 14.92
N ILE A 38 -13.98 -3.79 14.24
CA ILE A 38 -13.15 -4.06 13.06
C ILE A 38 -13.98 -3.79 11.82
N ILE A 39 -13.45 -3.01 10.90
CA ILE A 39 -14.12 -2.55 9.69
C ILE A 39 -13.24 -2.90 8.49
N ASP A 40 -13.81 -3.60 7.50
CA ASP A 40 -13.16 -3.86 6.21
C ASP A 40 -13.20 -2.61 5.33
N ALA A 41 -12.04 -1.98 5.13
CA ALA A 41 -11.92 -0.79 4.29
C ALA A 41 -11.81 -1.10 2.78
N VAL A 42 -11.93 -2.36 2.38
CA VAL A 42 -12.13 -2.76 0.97
C VAL A 42 -13.57 -2.56 0.55
N GLU A 43 -14.52 -2.99 1.40
CA GLU A 43 -15.95 -2.88 1.12
C GLU A 43 -16.47 -1.45 1.29
N ASN A 44 -15.98 -0.78 2.33
CA ASN A 44 -16.30 0.63 2.56
C ASN A 44 -14.99 1.41 2.68
N SER A 45 -14.70 2.22 1.67
CA SER A 45 -13.42 2.92 1.54
C SER A 45 -13.45 4.39 1.95
N TYR A 46 -14.58 4.89 2.49
CA TYR A 46 -14.70 6.30 2.90
C TYR A 46 -15.46 6.44 4.21
N PHE A 47 -14.88 7.20 5.14
CA PHE A 47 -15.42 7.40 6.49
C PHE A 47 -15.31 8.86 6.91
N VAL A 48 -16.29 9.33 7.68
CA VAL A 48 -16.26 10.65 8.30
C VAL A 48 -16.09 10.48 9.81
N LEU A 49 -14.93 10.88 10.32
CA LEU A 49 -14.57 10.74 11.73
C LEU A 49 -14.29 12.11 12.35
N HIS A 50 -15.09 12.50 13.34
CA HIS A 50 -14.90 13.77 14.07
C HIS A 50 -14.74 15.00 13.14
N GLY A 51 -15.46 15.02 12.02
CA GLY A 51 -15.42 16.10 11.03
C GLY A 51 -14.23 16.05 10.06
N HIS A 52 -13.50 14.94 10.01
CA HIS A 52 -12.44 14.65 9.04
C HIS A 52 -12.82 13.45 8.19
N ASN A 53 -12.33 13.42 6.97
CA ASN A 53 -12.57 12.36 6.01
C ASN A 53 -11.37 11.43 5.96
N LEU A 54 -11.59 10.13 6.11
CA LEU A 54 -10.61 9.09 5.81
C LEU A 54 -11.04 8.40 4.52
N ALA A 55 -10.19 8.43 3.49
CA ALA A 55 -10.40 7.72 2.25
C ALA A 55 -9.33 6.65 2.08
N PHE A 56 -9.74 5.41 1.90
CA PHE A 56 -8.86 4.25 1.75
C PHE A 56 -8.71 3.88 0.27
N ILE A 57 -7.48 3.62 -0.15
CA ILE A 57 -7.17 3.03 -1.44
C ILE A 57 -6.47 1.69 -1.17
N PRO A 58 -7.25 0.59 -1.00
CA PRO A 58 -6.72 -0.71 -0.63
C PRO A 58 -5.98 -1.37 -1.79
N GLY A 59 -4.85 -2.00 -1.49
CA GLY A 59 -4.03 -2.73 -2.46
C GLY A 59 -2.76 -1.99 -2.87
N SER A 60 -2.12 -2.51 -3.90
CA SER A 60 -0.83 -2.06 -4.42
C SER A 60 -0.88 -1.94 -5.95
N ASP A 61 0.13 -1.35 -6.57
CA ASP A 61 0.21 -1.28 -8.02
C ASP A 61 0.70 -2.61 -8.65
N TRP A 62 0.61 -2.69 -9.99
CA TRP A 62 1.00 -3.88 -10.75
C TRP A 62 2.47 -4.29 -10.55
N VAL A 63 3.33 -3.35 -10.22
CA VAL A 63 4.78 -3.59 -10.07
C VAL A 63 5.08 -4.31 -8.77
N SER A 64 4.28 -4.08 -7.73
CA SER A 64 4.51 -4.62 -6.39
C SER A 64 4.01 -6.05 -6.19
N GLY A 65 3.24 -6.60 -7.12
CA GLY A 65 2.61 -7.91 -7.00
C GLY A 65 1.36 -7.89 -6.11
N GLY A 66 0.93 -9.08 -5.67
CA GLY A 66 -0.28 -9.26 -4.86
C GLY A 66 -1.56 -9.41 -5.69
N GLU A 67 -2.64 -9.80 -5.00
CA GLU A 67 -3.97 -9.95 -5.62
C GLU A 67 -4.88 -8.75 -5.39
N PHE A 68 -4.46 -7.78 -4.57
CA PHE A 68 -5.15 -6.50 -4.40
C PHE A 68 -4.38 -5.40 -5.14
N ARG A 69 -5.00 -4.86 -6.19
CA ARG A 69 -4.36 -3.95 -7.13
C ARG A 69 -5.09 -2.64 -7.24
N ILE A 70 -4.35 -1.57 -7.48
CA ILE A 70 -4.89 -0.23 -7.72
C ILE A 70 -4.48 0.28 -9.08
N GLY A 71 -5.30 1.13 -9.67
CA GLY A 71 -4.99 1.78 -10.95
C GLY A 71 -6.18 2.55 -11.49
N THR A 72 -6.16 2.84 -12.79
CA THR A 72 -7.19 3.63 -13.49
C THR A 72 -7.77 2.91 -14.71
N GLU A 73 -7.33 1.67 -14.98
CA GLU A 73 -7.65 0.95 -16.22
C GLU A 73 -8.98 0.21 -16.17
N PHE A 74 -9.36 -0.33 -15.00
CA PHE A 74 -10.57 -1.12 -14.81
C PHE A 74 -11.49 -0.47 -13.77
N ASN A 75 -12.77 -0.84 -13.78
CA ASN A 75 -13.68 -0.54 -12.68
C ASN A 75 -13.25 -1.28 -11.41
N SER A 76 -13.68 -0.80 -10.23
CA SER A 76 -13.46 -1.54 -9.00
C SER A 76 -14.25 -2.85 -9.00
N GLY A 77 -13.58 -3.97 -8.66
CA GLY A 77 -14.19 -5.30 -8.70
C GLY A 77 -13.16 -6.42 -8.64
N ILE A 78 -13.63 -7.66 -8.74
CA ILE A 78 -12.77 -8.85 -8.83
C ILE A 78 -12.67 -9.29 -10.29
N TYR A 79 -11.47 -9.64 -10.72
CA TYR A 79 -11.18 -10.02 -12.10
C TYR A 79 -10.53 -11.39 -12.16
N ILE A 80 -10.87 -12.16 -13.21
CA ILE A 80 -10.25 -13.42 -13.55
C ILE A 80 -9.21 -13.15 -14.64
N VAL A 81 -7.98 -13.59 -14.44
CA VAL A 81 -6.91 -13.52 -15.46
C VAL A 81 -7.13 -14.62 -16.48
N THR A 82 -7.22 -14.26 -17.76
CA THR A 82 -7.33 -15.19 -18.88
C THR A 82 -6.22 -14.93 -19.91
N GLU A 83 -6.07 -15.83 -20.89
CA GLU A 83 -5.13 -15.65 -22.00
C GLU A 83 -5.46 -14.40 -22.86
N GLN A 84 -6.73 -14.00 -22.92
CA GLN A 84 -7.19 -12.81 -23.67
C GLN A 84 -7.14 -11.53 -22.83
N GLY A 85 -6.75 -11.62 -21.58
CA GLY A 85 -6.72 -10.51 -20.62
C GLY A 85 -7.68 -10.71 -19.45
N PRO A 86 -7.73 -9.76 -18.52
CA PRO A 86 -8.64 -9.82 -17.37
C PRO A 86 -10.10 -9.67 -17.79
N ILE A 87 -10.97 -10.48 -17.18
CA ILE A 87 -12.44 -10.36 -17.29
C ILE A 87 -13.03 -10.16 -15.88
N GLU A 88 -14.06 -9.35 -15.75
CA GLU A 88 -14.76 -9.17 -14.49
C GLU A 88 -15.38 -10.49 -14.02
N MET A 89 -15.21 -10.82 -12.74
CA MET A 89 -15.72 -12.05 -12.14
C MET A 89 -17.17 -11.85 -11.72
N GLU A 90 -18.08 -12.62 -12.28
CA GLU A 90 -19.50 -12.61 -11.92
C GLU A 90 -19.77 -13.43 -10.64
N SER A 91 -19.06 -14.54 -10.45
CA SER A 91 -19.14 -15.38 -9.26
C SER A 91 -17.92 -16.27 -9.06
N PHE A 92 -17.75 -16.78 -7.85
CA PHE A 92 -16.68 -17.75 -7.56
C PHE A 92 -16.90 -19.08 -8.29
N GLU A 93 -18.14 -19.49 -8.55
CA GLU A 93 -18.47 -20.68 -9.34
C GLU A 93 -17.99 -20.57 -10.79
N GLN A 94 -18.11 -19.35 -11.38
CA GLN A 94 -17.53 -19.05 -12.71
C GLN A 94 -16.02 -19.29 -12.69
N TYR A 95 -15.32 -18.68 -11.72
CA TYR A 95 -13.87 -18.85 -11.61
C TYR A 95 -13.46 -20.30 -11.43
N GLU A 96 -14.10 -21.04 -10.52
CA GLU A 96 -13.82 -22.46 -10.31
C GLU A 96 -14.04 -23.31 -11.58
N SER A 97 -15.11 -23.00 -12.35
CA SER A 97 -15.37 -23.65 -13.63
C SER A 97 -14.23 -23.38 -14.62
N MET A 98 -13.76 -22.13 -14.70
CA MET A 98 -12.67 -21.75 -15.59
C MET A 98 -11.32 -22.38 -15.17
N VAL A 99 -11.05 -22.49 -13.86
CA VAL A 99 -9.87 -23.21 -13.34
C VAL A 99 -9.92 -24.69 -13.72
N ARG A 100 -11.08 -25.36 -13.52
CA ARG A 100 -11.26 -26.77 -13.95
C ARG A 100 -11.02 -26.96 -15.44
N ASN A 101 -11.43 -26.01 -16.26
CA ASN A 101 -11.24 -26.02 -17.71
C ASN A 101 -9.86 -25.50 -18.16
N ARG A 102 -9.00 -25.08 -17.23
CA ARG A 102 -7.66 -24.51 -17.48
C ARG A 102 -7.68 -23.24 -18.34
N THR A 103 -8.72 -22.42 -18.22
CA THR A 103 -8.89 -21.15 -18.94
C THR A 103 -8.68 -19.94 -18.04
N ALA A 104 -8.48 -20.13 -16.72
CA ALA A 104 -8.13 -19.08 -15.77
C ALA A 104 -6.72 -19.28 -15.23
N GLY A 105 -5.94 -18.18 -15.16
CA GLY A 105 -4.60 -18.11 -14.60
C GLY A 105 -4.54 -17.61 -13.14
N GLY A 106 -5.62 -17.04 -12.62
CA GLY A 106 -5.71 -16.50 -11.25
C GLY A 106 -6.82 -15.46 -11.14
N ILE A 107 -6.94 -14.85 -9.96
CA ILE A 107 -7.86 -13.74 -9.71
C ILE A 107 -7.13 -12.56 -9.07
N PHE A 108 -7.69 -11.38 -9.20
CA PHE A 108 -7.27 -10.21 -8.41
C PHE A 108 -8.46 -9.27 -8.16
N TYR A 109 -8.43 -8.58 -7.03
CA TYR A 109 -9.28 -7.42 -6.78
C TYR A 109 -8.60 -6.18 -7.36
N TYR A 110 -9.38 -5.33 -7.98
CA TYR A 110 -8.93 -4.05 -8.52
C TYR A 110 -9.71 -2.90 -7.90
N LYS A 111 -9.01 -1.92 -7.35
CA LYS A 111 -9.60 -0.65 -6.92
C LYS A 111 -9.28 0.42 -7.95
N ASN A 112 -10.31 0.96 -8.59
CA ASN A 112 -10.13 2.15 -9.41
C ASN A 112 -9.88 3.35 -8.50
N MET A 113 -8.71 3.97 -8.64
CA MET A 113 -8.33 5.11 -7.80
C MET A 113 -9.23 6.33 -8.04
N ASN A 114 -9.85 6.46 -9.21
CA ASN A 114 -10.75 7.56 -9.53
C ASN A 114 -12.06 7.52 -8.74
N ASP A 115 -12.45 6.37 -8.17
CA ASP A 115 -13.68 6.25 -7.39
C ASP A 115 -13.71 7.21 -6.19
N ILE A 116 -12.53 7.56 -5.64
CA ILE A 116 -12.48 8.53 -4.53
C ILE A 116 -12.84 9.96 -4.92
N LYS A 117 -12.92 10.28 -6.23
CA LYS A 117 -13.24 11.64 -6.69
C LYS A 117 -14.62 12.11 -6.25
N ASP A 118 -15.57 11.19 -6.22
CA ASP A 118 -16.94 11.48 -5.79
C ASP A 118 -17.06 11.63 -4.27
N ASP A 119 -16.15 10.97 -3.52
CA ASP A 119 -16.13 10.99 -2.06
C ASP A 119 -15.41 12.23 -1.50
N VAL A 120 -14.34 12.68 -2.16
CA VAL A 120 -13.49 13.78 -1.67
C VAL A 120 -14.15 15.12 -1.94
N THR A 121 -15.06 15.54 -1.07
CA THR A 121 -15.75 16.84 -1.15
C THR A 121 -15.01 17.97 -0.43
N ASP A 122 -14.18 17.66 0.56
CA ASP A 122 -13.36 18.61 1.33
C ASP A 122 -11.91 18.10 1.43
N PRO A 123 -11.06 18.41 0.43
CA PRO A 123 -9.67 17.94 0.40
C PRO A 123 -8.83 18.39 1.61
N GLU A 124 -9.15 19.57 2.18
CA GLU A 124 -8.41 20.09 3.33
C GLU A 124 -8.64 19.26 4.60
N LYS A 125 -9.78 18.57 4.70
CA LYS A 125 -10.12 17.67 5.81
C LYS A 125 -9.92 16.19 5.47
N THR A 126 -9.50 15.87 4.23
CA THR A 126 -9.33 14.50 3.79
C THR A 126 -7.91 14.00 4.05
N ILE A 127 -7.82 12.80 4.61
CA ILE A 127 -6.59 12.03 4.78
C ILE A 127 -6.74 10.75 3.99
N ILE A 128 -5.83 10.53 3.04
CA ILE A 128 -5.80 9.27 2.29
C ILE A 128 -4.98 8.23 3.06
N VAL A 129 -5.51 7.02 3.13
CA VAL A 129 -4.78 5.83 3.62
C VAL A 129 -4.61 4.87 2.45
N CYS A 130 -3.37 4.66 2.04
CA CYS A 130 -3.03 3.81 0.89
C CYS A 130 -1.79 2.99 1.23
N HIS A 131 -1.70 1.74 0.74
CA HIS A 131 -0.50 0.93 0.99
C HIS A 131 0.74 1.55 0.33
N ILE A 132 0.65 1.96 -0.94
CA ILE A 132 1.77 2.56 -1.67
C ILE A 132 1.71 4.10 -1.63
N PRO A 133 2.86 4.79 -1.56
CA PRO A 133 2.92 6.24 -1.65
C PRO A 133 2.78 6.73 -3.10
N ARG A 134 2.34 7.97 -3.26
CA ARG A 134 2.48 8.70 -4.53
C ARG A 134 3.95 8.93 -4.87
N LYS A 135 4.26 9.21 -6.13
CA LYS A 135 5.62 9.53 -6.60
C LYS A 135 6.10 10.90 -6.09
N PHE A 136 7.37 10.91 -5.66
CA PHE A 136 8.17 12.10 -5.34
C PHE A 136 9.47 12.13 -6.14
N ASN A 137 10.26 13.21 -5.95
CA ASN A 137 11.56 13.40 -6.63
C ASN A 137 12.67 13.76 -5.64
N ASN A 138 12.58 13.28 -4.39
CA ASN A 138 13.59 13.53 -3.35
C ASN A 138 13.99 12.22 -2.67
N LEU A 139 15.19 11.76 -2.92
CA LEU A 139 15.70 10.50 -2.37
C LEU A 139 15.97 10.54 -0.87
N GLU A 140 16.25 11.72 -0.30
CA GLU A 140 16.69 11.82 1.08
C GLU A 140 15.52 11.87 2.06
N THR A 141 14.45 12.54 1.70
CA THR A 141 13.34 12.82 2.63
C THR A 141 12.02 12.19 2.26
N ALA A 142 11.82 11.83 0.98
CA ALA A 142 10.53 11.34 0.52
C ALA A 142 10.19 9.93 0.99
N VAL A 143 8.90 9.70 1.18
CA VAL A 143 8.31 8.45 1.69
C VAL A 143 8.31 7.31 0.67
N ASP A 144 8.60 7.58 -0.59
CA ASP A 144 8.60 6.63 -1.71
C ASP A 144 9.99 6.18 -2.15
N MET A 145 11.02 6.47 -1.36
CA MET A 145 12.36 5.99 -1.65
C MET A 145 12.47 4.50 -1.37
N ALA A 146 12.90 3.75 -2.37
CA ALA A 146 13.16 2.32 -2.33
C ALA A 146 14.62 1.99 -2.58
N GLU A 147 15.11 0.93 -1.95
CA GLU A 147 16.42 0.34 -2.19
C GLU A 147 16.25 -1.09 -2.70
N PHE A 148 16.86 -1.42 -3.84
CA PHE A 148 16.72 -2.72 -4.49
C PHE A 148 17.94 -3.04 -5.37
N GLY A 149 18.04 -4.31 -5.80
CA GLY A 149 18.91 -4.71 -6.88
C GLY A 149 18.18 -4.75 -8.21
N GLU A 150 18.84 -4.42 -9.30
CA GLU A 150 18.31 -4.58 -10.65
C GLU A 150 19.27 -5.42 -11.49
N ALA A 151 18.73 -6.46 -12.14
CA ALA A 151 19.49 -7.29 -13.07
C ALA A 151 19.91 -6.47 -14.29
N THR A 152 21.21 -6.46 -14.60
CA THR A 152 21.77 -5.71 -15.75
C THR A 152 21.76 -6.50 -17.05
N GLU A 153 21.64 -7.82 -16.96
CA GLU A 153 21.50 -8.77 -18.05
C GLU A 153 20.74 -10.02 -17.60
N ASP A 154 20.31 -10.86 -18.53
CA ASP A 154 19.66 -12.14 -18.22
C ASP A 154 20.67 -13.08 -17.56
N PHE A 155 20.25 -13.74 -16.48
CA PHE A 155 21.08 -14.75 -15.81
C PHE A 155 20.23 -15.81 -15.11
N ASN A 156 20.85 -16.87 -14.64
CA ASN A 156 20.18 -17.90 -13.85
C ASN A 156 20.53 -17.77 -12.37
N LEU A 157 19.52 -17.79 -11.52
CA LEU A 157 19.66 -17.76 -10.07
C LEU A 157 18.95 -18.97 -9.47
N ASN A 158 19.69 -19.88 -8.86
CA ASN A 158 19.18 -21.15 -8.32
C ASN A 158 18.33 -21.92 -9.35
N ASN A 159 18.80 -22.04 -10.59
CA ASN A 159 18.12 -22.68 -11.74
C ASN A 159 16.80 -21.99 -12.17
N LYS A 160 16.56 -20.75 -11.74
CA LYS A 160 15.45 -19.94 -12.21
C LYS A 160 15.99 -18.81 -13.09
N PRO A 161 15.39 -18.55 -14.26
CA PRO A 161 15.78 -17.43 -15.08
C PRO A 161 15.41 -16.10 -14.38
N VAL A 162 16.34 -15.16 -14.43
CA VAL A 162 16.16 -13.76 -14.00
C VAL A 162 16.42 -12.91 -15.24
N GLU A 163 15.41 -12.20 -15.67
CA GLU A 163 15.50 -11.34 -16.85
C GLU A 163 16.15 -10.00 -16.51
N LYS A 164 16.81 -9.40 -17.47
CA LYS A 164 17.32 -8.03 -17.39
C LYS A 164 16.22 -7.07 -16.95
N GLY A 165 16.52 -6.19 -16.00
CA GLY A 165 15.56 -5.26 -15.41
C GLY A 165 14.74 -5.82 -14.25
N SER A 166 14.86 -7.13 -13.95
CA SER A 166 14.19 -7.72 -12.78
C SER A 166 14.61 -7.04 -11.49
N VAL A 167 13.63 -6.69 -10.65
CA VAL A 167 13.84 -6.09 -9.33
C VAL A 167 14.04 -7.19 -8.29
N ILE A 168 15.09 -7.05 -7.50
CA ILE A 168 15.51 -8.00 -6.47
C ILE A 168 15.52 -7.28 -5.12
N PRO A 169 14.82 -7.81 -4.08
CA PRO A 169 14.81 -7.20 -2.75
C PRO A 169 16.23 -6.99 -2.20
N MET A 170 16.49 -5.84 -1.58
CA MET A 170 17.83 -5.39 -1.18
C MET A 170 18.63 -6.43 -0.35
N PRO A 171 18.04 -7.12 0.67
CA PRO A 171 18.79 -8.11 1.44
C PRO A 171 19.31 -9.27 0.59
N PHE A 172 18.55 -9.66 -0.45
CA PHE A 172 18.92 -10.71 -1.36
C PHE A 172 19.87 -10.20 -2.47
N ALA A 173 19.62 -8.98 -2.98
CA ALA A 173 20.48 -8.33 -3.97
C ALA A 173 21.92 -8.20 -3.49
N LYS A 174 22.15 -7.79 -2.24
CA LYS A 174 23.49 -7.73 -1.63
C LYS A 174 24.21 -9.08 -1.64
N LYS A 175 23.48 -10.17 -1.38
CA LYS A 175 24.05 -11.53 -1.40
C LYS A 175 24.46 -11.97 -2.80
N VAL A 176 23.58 -11.75 -3.80
CA VAL A 176 23.86 -12.20 -5.17
C VAL A 176 24.95 -11.34 -5.84
N VAL A 177 25.01 -10.04 -5.54
CA VAL A 177 26.12 -9.17 -5.95
C VAL A 177 27.44 -9.66 -5.36
N GLY A 178 27.46 -10.02 -4.07
CA GLY A 178 28.65 -10.62 -3.44
C GLY A 178 29.07 -11.94 -4.04
N ALA A 179 28.17 -12.67 -4.69
CA ALA A 179 28.43 -13.89 -5.46
C ALA A 179 28.79 -13.64 -6.93
N GLY A 180 28.93 -12.39 -7.37
CA GLY A 180 29.29 -12.02 -8.73
C GLY A 180 28.15 -12.02 -9.74
N ALA A 181 26.87 -12.01 -9.29
CA ALA A 181 25.74 -11.90 -10.20
C ALA A 181 25.69 -10.51 -10.87
N PRO A 182 25.18 -10.41 -12.13
CA PRO A 182 25.08 -9.16 -12.87
C PRO A 182 23.90 -8.31 -12.35
N VAL A 183 24.04 -7.82 -11.13
CA VAL A 183 23.03 -7.02 -10.43
C VAL A 183 23.67 -5.74 -9.90
N ILE A 184 23.05 -4.60 -10.15
CA ILE A 184 23.44 -3.30 -9.56
C ILE A 184 22.49 -2.96 -8.42
N LEU A 185 23.03 -2.38 -7.34
CA LEU A 185 22.22 -1.85 -6.25
C LEU A 185 21.76 -0.44 -6.61
N LYS A 186 20.48 -0.19 -6.47
CA LYS A 186 19.83 1.08 -6.79
C LYS A 186 19.12 1.67 -5.58
N ARG A 187 18.96 2.99 -5.63
CA ARG A 187 18.15 3.78 -4.70
C ARG A 187 17.37 4.79 -5.54
N GLU A 188 16.05 4.66 -5.54
CA GLU A 188 15.17 5.46 -6.41
C GLU A 188 13.87 5.81 -5.70
N ASN A 189 13.23 6.91 -6.09
CA ASN A 189 11.83 7.17 -5.76
C ASN A 189 10.95 6.27 -6.65
N ARG A 190 10.18 5.35 -6.03
CA ARG A 190 9.38 4.31 -6.72
C ARG A 190 7.88 4.43 -6.47
N GLY A 191 7.43 5.57 -5.93
CA GLY A 191 6.01 5.84 -5.72
C GLY A 191 5.20 5.87 -7.02
N ASN A 192 3.89 5.78 -6.89
CA ASN A 192 2.96 5.66 -7.99
C ASN A 192 2.66 7.02 -8.63
N GLU A 193 2.83 7.12 -9.95
CA GLU A 193 2.63 8.35 -10.73
C GLU A 193 1.14 8.72 -10.88
N ASP A 194 0.25 7.74 -10.96
CA ASP A 194 -1.18 8.01 -11.12
C ASP A 194 -1.79 8.48 -9.79
N LEU A 195 -1.32 7.97 -8.65
CA LEU A 195 -1.64 8.55 -7.34
C LEU A 195 -1.15 10.00 -7.22
N LYS A 196 0.03 10.31 -7.77
CA LYS A 196 0.52 11.68 -7.79
C LYS A 196 -0.42 12.60 -8.55
N LYS A 197 -0.80 12.21 -9.77
CA LYS A 197 -1.74 12.98 -10.61
C LYS A 197 -3.09 13.17 -9.93
N LEU A 198 -3.64 12.07 -9.36
CA LEU A 198 -4.91 12.07 -8.65
C LEU A 198 -4.88 13.02 -7.45
N TYR A 199 -3.83 12.97 -6.63
CA TYR A 199 -3.71 13.85 -5.46
C TYR A 199 -3.54 15.32 -5.85
N GLU A 200 -2.81 15.60 -6.93
CA GLU A 200 -2.67 16.95 -7.48
C GLU A 200 -4.02 17.48 -8.02
N GLU A 201 -4.77 16.67 -8.77
CA GLU A 201 -6.10 16.98 -9.27
C GLU A 201 -7.09 17.30 -8.13
N LEU A 202 -7.14 16.44 -7.12
CA LEU A 202 -8.02 16.56 -5.96
C LEU A 202 -7.50 17.51 -4.89
N ARG A 203 -6.29 18.07 -5.03
CA ARG A 203 -5.61 18.90 -4.03
C ARG A 203 -5.42 18.20 -2.68
N ILE A 204 -5.19 16.90 -2.70
CA ILE A 204 -4.87 16.12 -1.50
C ILE A 204 -3.47 16.48 -1.01
N THR A 205 -3.38 16.86 0.24
CA THR A 205 -2.14 17.24 0.92
C THR A 205 -1.80 16.34 2.10
N LYS A 206 -2.62 15.33 2.40
CA LYS A 206 -2.43 14.43 3.53
C LYS A 206 -2.62 12.98 3.13
N ALA A 207 -1.58 12.16 3.35
CA ALA A 207 -1.68 10.72 3.17
C ALA A 207 -0.79 9.95 4.15
N VAL A 208 -1.27 8.78 4.56
CA VAL A 208 -0.52 7.78 5.32
C VAL A 208 -0.32 6.56 4.43
N THR A 209 0.91 6.08 4.35
CA THR A 209 1.31 4.98 3.49
C THR A 209 2.27 4.03 4.20
N GLY A 210 2.67 2.96 3.53
CA GLY A 210 3.68 2.00 3.95
C GLY A 210 4.56 1.57 2.77
N HIS A 211 4.62 0.28 2.50
CA HIS A 211 5.21 -0.41 1.36
C HIS A 211 6.75 -0.34 1.29
N PHE A 212 7.34 0.85 1.20
CA PHE A 212 8.79 1.01 1.13
C PHE A 212 9.39 1.01 2.54
N HIS A 213 9.86 -0.14 2.99
CA HIS A 213 10.40 -0.35 4.33
C HIS A 213 11.62 0.54 4.60
N GLU A 214 12.41 0.82 3.57
CA GLU A 214 13.61 1.69 3.63
C GLU A 214 13.26 3.15 3.91
N SER A 215 12.03 3.54 3.61
CA SER A 215 11.46 4.87 3.90
C SER A 215 10.57 4.88 5.13
N GLY A 216 10.54 3.79 5.90
CA GLY A 216 9.77 3.69 7.13
C GLY A 216 10.05 4.83 8.09
N HIS A 217 8.99 5.39 8.68
CA HIS A 217 9.04 6.55 9.59
C HIS A 217 9.43 7.89 8.94
N ARG A 218 9.57 7.95 7.61
CA ARG A 218 9.74 9.24 6.92
C ARG A 218 8.42 9.99 6.81
N ALA A 219 8.56 11.32 6.75
CA ALA A 219 7.47 12.23 6.47
C ALA A 219 7.97 13.43 5.66
N ASN A 220 7.20 13.81 4.64
CA ASN A 220 7.52 14.95 3.77
C ASN A 220 6.24 15.71 3.37
N ASP A 221 6.40 16.92 2.88
CA ASP A 221 5.34 17.71 2.24
C ASP A 221 5.12 17.30 0.77
N SER A 222 4.18 17.93 0.07
CA SER A 222 3.88 17.65 -1.33
C SER A 222 5.04 17.92 -2.29
N ALA A 223 6.02 18.74 -1.90
CA ALA A 223 7.23 19.00 -2.66
C ALA A 223 8.36 18.00 -2.36
N GLY A 224 8.16 17.08 -1.39
CA GLY A 224 9.16 16.11 -0.96
C GLY A 224 10.11 16.63 0.11
N ASN A 225 9.87 17.80 0.70
CA ASN A 225 10.70 18.32 1.77
C ASN A 225 10.34 17.68 3.11
N PHE A 226 11.33 17.46 3.95
CA PHE A 226 11.13 16.87 5.27
C PHE A 226 10.13 17.67 6.13
N VAL A 227 9.19 16.94 6.74
CA VAL A 227 8.28 17.46 7.76
C VAL A 227 8.72 16.93 9.11
N LYS A 228 8.89 17.83 10.09
CA LYS A 228 9.39 17.47 11.41
C LYS A 228 8.30 16.83 12.26
N GLU A 229 8.69 15.77 12.98
CA GLU A 229 7.85 15.12 13.97
C GLU A 229 7.41 16.07 15.07
N GLY A 230 6.14 15.99 15.49
CA GLY A 230 5.58 16.83 16.53
C GLY A 230 5.05 18.20 16.05
N GLU A 231 5.29 18.60 14.81
CA GLU A 231 4.82 19.85 14.26
C GLU A 231 3.51 19.70 13.48
N PHE A 232 2.51 20.56 13.76
CA PHE A 232 1.25 20.57 13.04
C PHE A 232 1.39 21.23 11.67
N THR A 233 1.01 20.51 10.62
CA THR A 233 1.02 20.97 9.23
C THR A 233 -0.28 20.62 8.51
N ASN A 234 -0.62 21.35 7.46
CA ASN A 234 -1.70 21.00 6.54
C ASN A 234 -1.21 20.22 5.32
N ASN A 235 0.08 19.84 5.29
CA ASN A 235 0.71 19.16 4.15
C ASN A 235 1.66 18.07 4.65
N LEU A 236 1.19 16.81 4.64
CA LEU A 236 1.90 15.67 5.21
C LEU A 236 1.69 14.40 4.40
N PHE A 237 2.74 13.85 3.88
CA PHE A 237 2.82 12.50 3.36
C PHE A 237 3.73 11.68 4.27
N ARG A 238 3.20 10.60 4.84
CA ARG A 238 3.91 9.84 5.86
C ARG A 238 3.95 8.36 5.52
N ASN A 239 5.13 7.75 5.63
CA ASN A 239 5.29 6.30 5.64
C ASN A 239 5.31 5.84 7.11
N SER A 240 4.30 5.04 7.51
CA SER A 240 4.13 4.58 8.90
C SER A 240 5.16 3.52 9.32
N GLY A 241 5.92 3.00 8.37
CA GLY A 241 6.93 1.98 8.60
C GLY A 241 6.39 0.55 8.48
N TRP A 242 7.13 -0.38 9.03
CA TRP A 242 6.92 -1.81 8.94
C TRP A 242 6.71 -2.41 10.34
N LEU A 243 5.50 -2.88 10.63
CA LEU A 243 5.10 -3.34 11.96
C LEU A 243 5.93 -4.55 12.42
N ASP A 244 6.31 -5.47 11.53
CA ASP A 244 7.16 -6.62 11.88
C ASP A 244 8.57 -6.19 12.34
N ALA A 245 9.01 -4.99 11.92
CA ALA A 245 10.22 -4.35 12.45
C ALA A 245 9.94 -3.47 13.69
N GLY A 246 8.73 -3.54 14.23
CA GLY A 246 8.32 -2.74 15.38
C GLY A 246 8.04 -1.28 15.07
N GLN A 247 7.83 -0.92 13.80
CA GLN A 247 7.57 0.45 13.38
C GLN A 247 6.07 0.70 13.21
N THR A 248 5.57 1.76 13.81
CA THR A 248 4.20 2.28 13.64
C THR A 248 4.17 3.77 13.99
N GLY A 249 3.02 4.33 14.23
CA GLY A 249 2.94 5.71 14.74
C GLY A 249 1.53 6.23 14.95
N ILE A 250 1.48 7.46 15.44
CA ILE A 250 0.27 8.19 15.74
C ILE A 250 0.17 9.36 14.78
N LEU A 251 -1.04 9.63 14.30
CA LEU A 251 -1.41 10.84 13.60
C LEU A 251 -2.42 11.61 14.46
N ASN A 252 -2.03 12.78 14.94
CA ASN A 252 -2.93 13.70 15.65
C ASN A 252 -3.54 14.66 14.63
N VAL A 253 -4.85 14.83 14.68
CA VAL A 253 -5.60 15.71 13.79
C VAL A 253 -6.22 16.85 14.61
N ARG A 254 -6.04 18.09 14.14
CA ARG A 254 -6.62 19.27 14.76
C ARG A 254 -7.05 20.25 13.66
N GLU A 255 -8.34 20.54 13.59
CA GLU A 255 -8.90 21.32 12.48
C GLU A 255 -8.52 20.70 11.13
N ASN A 256 -7.86 21.42 10.22
CA ASN A 256 -7.36 20.90 8.94
C ASN A 256 -5.85 20.54 8.96
N LYS A 257 -5.23 20.52 10.13
CA LYS A 257 -3.81 20.20 10.32
C LYS A 257 -3.62 18.83 10.93
N VAL A 258 -2.49 18.22 10.62
CA VAL A 258 -2.04 16.95 11.17
C VAL A 258 -0.64 17.09 11.76
N CYS A 259 -0.38 16.29 12.78
CA CYS A 259 0.93 16.13 13.40
C CYS A 259 1.19 14.65 13.59
N TYR A 260 2.38 14.17 13.26
CA TYR A 260 2.72 12.76 13.43
C TYR A 260 3.74 12.54 14.55
N GLN A 261 3.70 11.32 15.08
CA GLN A 261 4.69 10.79 16.00
C GLN A 261 5.05 9.37 15.56
N ASN A 262 6.35 9.10 15.41
CA ASN A 262 6.85 7.76 15.15
C ASN A 262 6.87 6.94 16.44
N ILE A 263 6.47 5.68 16.36
CA ILE A 263 6.50 4.73 17.48
C ILE A 263 7.37 3.54 17.07
N ARG A 264 8.33 3.21 17.92
CA ARG A 264 9.11 1.98 17.85
C ARG A 264 8.73 1.10 19.02
N LEU A 265 8.17 -0.07 18.75
CA LEU A 265 7.72 -0.99 19.82
C LEU A 265 8.84 -1.38 20.78
N GLN A 266 10.09 -1.39 20.31
CA GLN A 266 11.26 -1.66 21.16
C GLN A 266 11.41 -0.65 22.30
N ASP A 267 10.96 0.58 22.12
CA ASP A 267 11.03 1.62 23.16
C ASP A 267 10.04 1.36 24.32
N TYR A 268 9.04 0.49 24.11
CA TYR A 268 8.00 0.13 25.07
C TYR A 268 8.19 -1.26 25.70
N LEU A 269 8.98 -2.14 25.07
CA LEU A 269 9.22 -3.50 25.57
C LEU A 269 10.35 -3.57 26.61
N ASN A 270 11.11 -2.50 26.80
CA ASN A 270 12.23 -2.41 27.73
C ASN A 270 11.84 -1.75 29.06
N HIS A 271 10.56 -1.58 29.32
CA HIS A 271 9.95 -1.11 30.58
C HIS A 271 8.98 -2.18 31.11
#